data_a4d88353f6159750ee9f8247cc268630
#
_entry.id   a4d88353f6159750ee9f8247cc268630
#
_cell.length_a   1.000
_cell.length_b   1.000
_cell.length_c   1.000
_cell.angle_alpha   90.00
_cell.angle_beta   90.00
_cell.angle_gamma   90.00
#
_symmetry.space_group_name_H-M   'P 1'
#
loop_
_entity.id
_entity.type
_entity.pdbx_description
1 polymer ?
#
loop_
_entity_poly.entity_id
_entity_poly.type
_entity_poly.pdbx_seq_one_letter_code
_entity_poly.pdbx_strand_id
1 'polypeptide(L)'
;GISEVLPGHYLVCRENSVKDICYWKLKSHPHEDSFEKTVEKTAWLVEDSVKKQMLSDIPISTFLSGGVDSSLVTAICASELKKQGKILNTFSFDFAENQKYFKANSFQPSQDRPWVEKMVEYCGTNHRYLECDNRDLIKNLFRAVDARDLPCMADVESSMLYFCSKVVGYNTVSYTHLTLPTT
;
A
#
# COMPACT_ATOMS: atom_id res chain seq x y z
N GLY A 1 11.59 28.28 -5.93
CA GLY A 1 10.47 27.46 -5.50
C GLY A 1 10.88 25.99 -5.46
N ILE A 2 10.16 25.20 -4.72
CA ILE A 2 10.28 23.74 -4.71
C ILE A 2 9.20 23.21 -5.66
N SER A 3 9.56 22.25 -6.51
CA SER A 3 8.64 21.61 -7.46
C SER A 3 8.84 20.11 -7.43
N GLU A 4 7.78 19.35 -7.63
CA GLU A 4 7.83 17.90 -7.78
C GLU A 4 8.06 17.51 -9.23
N VAL A 5 8.76 16.38 -9.43
CA VAL A 5 8.88 15.76 -10.75
C VAL A 5 7.55 15.10 -11.11
N LEU A 6 7.02 15.40 -12.27
CA LEU A 6 5.73 14.85 -12.70
C LEU A 6 5.79 13.32 -12.88
N PRO A 7 4.68 12.59 -12.65
CA PRO A 7 4.60 11.17 -12.95
C PRO A 7 4.98 10.87 -14.40
N GLY A 8 5.77 9.81 -14.61
CA GLY A 8 6.28 9.46 -15.93
C GLY A 8 7.39 10.34 -16.46
N HIS A 9 8.00 11.16 -15.59
CA HIS A 9 9.12 12.02 -15.90
C HIS A 9 10.37 11.67 -15.10
N TYR A 10 11.53 12.06 -15.60
CA TYR A 10 12.79 12.06 -14.85
C TYR A 10 13.59 13.30 -15.17
N LEU A 11 14.44 13.71 -14.24
CA LEU A 11 15.32 14.87 -14.40
C LEU A 11 16.73 14.42 -14.70
N VAL A 12 17.36 15.05 -15.69
CA VAL A 12 18.80 14.95 -15.94
C VAL A 12 19.44 16.25 -15.46
N CYS A 13 20.15 16.16 -14.34
CA CYS A 13 20.88 17.29 -13.77
C CYS A 13 22.34 17.25 -14.22
N ARG A 14 22.84 18.37 -14.76
CA ARG A 14 24.25 18.64 -15.04
C ARG A 14 24.62 19.95 -14.37
N GLU A 15 25.92 20.27 -14.25
CA GLU A 15 26.45 21.42 -13.52
C GLU A 15 25.65 22.73 -13.71
N ASN A 16 25.19 23.03 -14.93
CA ASN A 16 24.49 24.28 -15.26
C ASN A 16 23.11 24.06 -15.93
N SER A 17 22.56 22.86 -15.89
CA SER A 17 21.29 22.60 -16.56
C SER A 17 20.50 21.49 -15.92
N VAL A 18 19.19 21.64 -15.90
CA VAL A 18 18.23 20.60 -15.53
C VAL A 18 17.29 20.40 -16.72
N LYS A 19 17.20 19.15 -17.21
CA LYS A 19 16.27 18.77 -18.26
C LYS A 19 15.23 17.85 -17.68
N ASP A 20 13.96 18.18 -17.88
CA ASP A 20 12.82 17.34 -17.58
C ASP A 20 12.48 16.52 -18.83
N ILE A 21 12.43 15.19 -18.70
CA ILE A 21 12.19 14.24 -19.78
C ILE A 21 11.00 13.36 -19.43
N CYS A 22 9.93 13.46 -20.22
CA CYS A 22 8.79 12.57 -20.15
C CYS A 22 9.13 11.24 -20.85
N TYR A 23 9.21 10.14 -20.10
CA TYR A 23 9.42 8.79 -20.65
C TYR A 23 8.13 7.99 -20.77
N TRP A 24 7.10 8.38 -20.04
CA TRP A 24 5.79 7.72 -20.06
C TRP A 24 4.65 8.74 -19.86
N LYS A 25 3.58 8.54 -20.58
CA LYS A 25 2.37 9.37 -20.48
C LYS A 25 1.15 8.48 -20.66
N LEU A 26 0.16 8.63 -19.78
CA LEU A 26 -1.13 7.98 -19.94
C LEU A 26 -1.80 8.49 -21.22
N LYS A 27 -2.24 7.55 -22.05
CA LYS A 27 -2.98 7.85 -23.28
C LYS A 27 -4.34 7.17 -23.22
N SER A 28 -5.39 7.92 -23.50
CA SER A 28 -6.73 7.38 -23.68
C SER A 28 -6.89 6.84 -25.10
N HIS A 29 -7.45 5.67 -25.21
CA HIS A 29 -7.77 5.02 -26.48
C HIS A 29 -9.23 4.53 -26.44
N PRO A 30 -9.93 4.41 -27.58
CA PRO A 30 -11.22 3.73 -27.64
C PRO A 30 -11.09 2.31 -27.05
N HIS A 31 -12.10 1.90 -26.29
CA HIS A 31 -12.16 0.56 -25.71
C HIS A 31 -13.04 -0.32 -26.60
N GLU A 32 -12.43 -1.35 -27.23
CA GLU A 32 -13.09 -2.21 -28.21
C GLU A 32 -13.27 -3.65 -27.71
N ASP A 33 -12.70 -4.00 -26.55
CA ASP A 33 -12.83 -5.33 -25.98
C ASP A 33 -14.24 -5.53 -25.37
N SER A 34 -14.77 -6.78 -25.43
CA SER A 34 -15.97 -7.14 -24.69
C SER A 34 -15.73 -7.06 -23.18
N PHE A 35 -16.81 -7.08 -22.39
CA PHE A 35 -16.71 -7.06 -20.93
C PHE A 35 -15.87 -8.24 -20.41
N GLU A 36 -16.14 -9.46 -20.90
CA GLU A 36 -15.44 -10.68 -20.49
C GLU A 36 -13.95 -10.58 -20.79
N LYS A 37 -13.59 -10.13 -21.99
CA LYS A 37 -12.20 -9.94 -22.39
C LYS A 37 -11.49 -8.85 -21.58
N THR A 38 -12.22 -7.82 -21.23
CA THR A 38 -11.73 -6.75 -20.34
C THR A 38 -11.42 -7.29 -18.95
N VAL A 39 -12.32 -8.11 -18.39
CA VAL A 39 -12.12 -8.77 -17.09
C VAL A 39 -10.89 -9.67 -17.11
N GLU A 40 -10.78 -10.54 -18.10
CA GLU A 40 -9.62 -11.45 -18.25
C GLU A 40 -8.30 -10.67 -18.35
N LYS A 41 -8.25 -9.66 -19.20
CA LYS A 41 -7.07 -8.83 -19.41
C LYS A 41 -6.68 -8.03 -18.15
N THR A 42 -7.68 -7.49 -17.46
CA THR A 42 -7.46 -6.77 -16.21
C THR A 42 -6.92 -7.70 -15.11
N ALA A 43 -7.53 -8.87 -14.95
CA ALA A 43 -7.06 -9.87 -14.00
C ALA A 43 -5.60 -10.28 -14.27
N TRP A 44 -5.28 -10.55 -15.52
CA TRP A 44 -3.91 -10.90 -15.93
C TRP A 44 -2.93 -9.76 -15.66
N LEU A 45 -3.28 -8.50 -16.00
CA LEU A 45 -2.41 -7.33 -15.78
C LEU A 45 -2.16 -7.09 -14.30
N VAL A 46 -3.16 -7.22 -13.45
CA VAL A 46 -3.03 -7.07 -12.00
C VAL A 46 -2.13 -8.16 -11.43
N GLU A 47 -2.38 -9.41 -11.79
CA GLU A 47 -1.59 -10.55 -11.33
C GLU A 47 -0.12 -10.43 -11.77
N ASP A 48 0.14 -10.11 -13.03
CA ASP A 48 1.49 -9.91 -13.59
C ASP A 48 2.22 -8.75 -12.89
N SER A 49 1.52 -7.64 -12.66
CA SER A 49 2.07 -6.47 -11.96
C SER A 49 2.48 -6.82 -10.52
N VAL A 50 1.61 -7.49 -9.76
CA VAL A 50 1.92 -7.91 -8.39
C VAL A 50 3.12 -8.87 -8.38
N LYS A 51 3.12 -9.90 -9.23
CA LYS A 51 4.21 -10.88 -9.30
C LYS A 51 5.55 -10.27 -9.64
N LYS A 52 5.60 -9.32 -10.59
CA LYS A 52 6.82 -8.61 -10.95
C LYS A 52 7.39 -7.77 -9.82
N GLN A 53 6.54 -7.25 -8.95
CA GLN A 53 6.95 -6.46 -7.80
C GLN A 53 7.33 -7.31 -6.58
N MET A 54 7.10 -8.62 -6.61
CA MET A 54 7.52 -9.54 -5.55
C MET A 54 9.02 -9.90 -5.58
N LEU A 55 9.79 -9.38 -6.53
CA LEU A 55 11.24 -9.58 -6.58
C LEU A 55 11.91 -8.82 -5.43
N SER A 56 12.47 -9.57 -4.47
CA SER A 56 13.12 -9.01 -3.28
C SER A 56 14.12 -9.98 -2.71
N ASP A 57 15.24 -9.46 -2.22
CA ASP A 57 16.29 -10.21 -1.52
C ASP A 57 15.93 -10.49 -0.05
N ILE A 58 14.90 -9.84 0.46
CA ILE A 58 14.41 -10.02 1.83
C ILE A 58 12.94 -10.46 1.83
N PRO A 59 12.45 -11.06 2.92
CA PRO A 59 11.06 -11.50 3.01
C PRO A 59 10.06 -10.37 2.73
N ILE A 60 9.02 -10.68 1.97
CA ILE A 60 7.94 -9.76 1.61
C ILE A 60 6.83 -9.87 2.65
N SER A 61 6.16 -8.76 2.90
CA SER A 61 4.91 -8.70 3.65
C SER A 61 3.90 -7.79 2.95
N THR A 62 2.63 -7.91 3.28
CA THR A 62 1.59 -7.01 2.78
C THR A 62 0.86 -6.33 3.92
N PHE A 63 0.40 -5.10 3.67
CA PHE A 63 -0.59 -4.46 4.50
C PHE A 63 -1.97 -4.94 4.09
N LEU A 64 -2.76 -5.37 5.05
CA LEU A 64 -4.09 -5.93 4.84
C LEU A 64 -5.11 -5.10 5.61
N SER A 65 -5.88 -4.29 4.90
CA SER A 65 -6.93 -3.44 5.48
C SER A 65 -8.33 -4.08 5.42
N GLY A 66 -8.46 -5.24 4.77
CA GLY A 66 -9.76 -5.86 4.52
C GLY A 66 -10.53 -5.26 3.33
N GLY A 67 -10.03 -4.18 2.74
CA GLY A 67 -10.54 -3.63 1.47
C GLY A 67 -10.20 -4.51 0.27
N VAL A 68 -10.89 -4.29 -0.86
CA VAL A 68 -10.74 -5.12 -2.07
C VAL A 68 -9.30 -5.13 -2.59
N ASP A 69 -8.64 -3.96 -2.66
CA ASP A 69 -7.31 -3.83 -3.25
C ASP A 69 -6.26 -4.56 -2.42
N SER A 70 -6.19 -4.29 -1.12
CA SER A 70 -5.25 -4.94 -0.21
C SER A 70 -5.48 -6.46 -0.11
N SER A 71 -6.74 -6.89 -0.17
CA SER A 71 -7.13 -8.29 -0.18
C SER A 71 -6.67 -9.01 -1.44
N LEU A 72 -6.86 -8.40 -2.62
CA LEU A 72 -6.43 -8.94 -3.90
C LEU A 72 -4.89 -9.09 -3.95
N VAL A 73 -4.17 -8.06 -3.59
CA VAL A 73 -2.70 -8.10 -3.53
C VAL A 73 -2.21 -9.18 -2.56
N THR A 74 -2.82 -9.23 -1.37
CA THR A 74 -2.47 -10.25 -0.36
C THR A 74 -2.74 -11.66 -0.87
N ALA A 75 -3.86 -11.90 -1.54
CA ALA A 75 -4.21 -13.21 -2.08
C ALA A 75 -3.21 -13.67 -3.16
N ILE A 76 -2.82 -12.78 -4.07
CA ILE A 76 -1.81 -13.07 -5.10
C ILE A 76 -0.45 -13.38 -4.45
N CYS A 77 0.01 -12.51 -3.54
CA CYS A 77 1.29 -12.71 -2.86
C CYS A 77 1.31 -14.02 -2.05
N ALA A 78 0.24 -14.32 -1.30
CA ALA A 78 0.14 -15.54 -0.52
C ALA A 78 0.16 -16.77 -1.42
N SER A 79 -0.56 -16.75 -2.55
CA SER A 79 -0.57 -17.83 -3.53
C SER A 79 0.83 -18.10 -4.10
N GLU A 80 1.57 -17.05 -4.49
CA GLU A 80 2.91 -17.20 -5.05
C GLU A 80 3.92 -17.71 -4.01
N LEU A 81 3.87 -17.21 -2.78
CA LEU A 81 4.75 -17.69 -1.71
C LEU A 81 4.44 -19.13 -1.30
N LYS A 82 3.16 -19.52 -1.31
CA LYS A 82 2.75 -20.91 -1.02
C LYS A 82 3.33 -21.91 -2.03
N LYS A 83 3.46 -21.55 -3.31
CA LYS A 83 4.13 -22.38 -4.32
C LYS A 83 5.61 -22.63 -3.99
N GLN A 84 6.22 -21.73 -3.22
CA GLN A 84 7.60 -21.83 -2.73
C GLN A 84 7.71 -22.48 -1.34
N GLY A 85 6.61 -22.97 -0.78
CA GLY A 85 6.56 -23.52 0.58
C GLY A 85 6.71 -22.46 1.68
N LYS A 86 6.45 -21.18 1.37
CA LYS A 86 6.58 -20.06 2.30
C LYS A 86 5.20 -19.52 2.70
N ILE A 87 5.13 -18.90 3.87
CA ILE A 87 3.94 -18.24 4.39
C ILE A 87 4.14 -16.73 4.31
N LEU A 88 3.14 -16.01 3.80
CA LEU A 88 3.15 -14.55 3.75
C LEU A 88 2.91 -13.96 5.14
N ASN A 89 3.73 -12.99 5.54
CA ASN A 89 3.45 -12.14 6.68
C ASN A 89 2.53 -11.00 6.26
N THR A 90 1.49 -10.73 7.05
CA THR A 90 0.57 -9.62 6.80
C THR A 90 0.44 -8.74 8.04
N PHE A 91 0.22 -7.46 7.83
CA PHE A 91 0.05 -6.47 8.89
C PHE A 91 -1.22 -5.66 8.66
N SER A 92 -1.97 -5.43 9.74
CA SER A 92 -3.08 -4.48 9.75
C SER A 92 -2.83 -3.40 10.77
N PHE A 93 -3.37 -2.23 10.50
CA PHE A 93 -3.30 -1.09 11.39
C PHE A 93 -4.62 -0.94 12.13
N ASP A 94 -4.53 -0.56 13.39
CA ASP A 94 -5.69 -0.18 14.15
C ASP A 94 -5.32 0.93 15.15
N PHE A 95 -6.31 1.68 15.57
CA PHE A 95 -6.14 2.65 16.64
C PHE A 95 -6.56 2.01 17.95
N ALA A 96 -5.83 2.33 19.02
CA ALA A 96 -6.16 1.86 20.35
C ALA A 96 -7.63 2.18 20.69
N GLU A 97 -8.33 1.19 21.18
CA GLU A 97 -9.78 1.29 21.54
C GLU A 97 -10.72 1.61 20.36
N ASN A 98 -10.30 1.39 19.10
CA ASN A 98 -11.13 1.67 17.93
C ASN A 98 -12.49 0.98 18.00
N GLN A 99 -12.56 -0.24 18.49
CA GLN A 99 -13.83 -0.97 18.66
C GLN A 99 -14.84 -0.22 19.54
N LYS A 100 -14.37 0.55 20.51
CA LYS A 100 -15.22 1.31 21.45
C LYS A 100 -15.73 2.62 20.85
N TYR A 101 -14.90 3.26 20.03
CA TYR A 101 -15.16 4.62 19.53
C TYR A 101 -15.58 4.66 18.06
N PHE A 102 -15.51 3.55 17.34
CA PHE A 102 -15.88 3.48 15.95
C PHE A 102 -17.33 3.90 15.72
N LYS A 103 -17.54 4.80 14.78
CA LYS A 103 -18.85 5.19 14.26
C LYS A 103 -18.86 5.03 12.77
N ALA A 104 -19.75 4.17 12.27
CA ALA A 104 -19.94 3.98 10.84
C ALA A 104 -20.32 5.31 10.15
N ASN A 105 -19.78 5.54 8.98
CA ASN A 105 -20.10 6.67 8.11
C ASN A 105 -20.22 6.20 6.66
N SER A 106 -20.53 7.11 5.72
CA SER A 106 -20.68 6.77 4.30
C SER A 106 -19.40 6.27 3.64
N PHE A 107 -18.25 6.70 4.13
CA PHE A 107 -16.93 6.29 3.61
C PHE A 107 -16.45 4.98 4.25
N GLN A 108 -16.69 4.79 5.55
CA GLN A 108 -16.32 3.59 6.30
C GLN A 108 -17.56 3.00 7.00
N PRO A 109 -18.35 2.18 6.29
CA PRO A 109 -19.62 1.65 6.79
C PRO A 109 -19.46 0.54 7.84
N SER A 110 -18.29 -0.06 7.95
CA SER A 110 -17.96 -1.13 8.92
C SER A 110 -16.51 -1.03 9.37
N GLN A 111 -16.22 -1.70 10.47
CA GLN A 111 -14.83 -1.90 10.91
C GLN A 111 -14.10 -2.84 9.93
N ASP A 112 -12.81 -2.65 9.76
CA ASP A 112 -11.97 -3.42 8.85
C ASP A 112 -11.65 -4.82 9.40
N ARG A 113 -11.52 -4.95 10.72
CA ARG A 113 -11.05 -6.16 11.40
C ARG A 113 -11.78 -7.45 10.99
N PRO A 114 -13.13 -7.52 10.90
CA PRO A 114 -13.82 -8.73 10.46
C PRO A 114 -13.47 -9.18 9.04
N TRP A 115 -13.16 -8.24 8.14
CA TRP A 115 -12.75 -8.51 6.77
C TRP A 115 -11.29 -8.97 6.71
N VAL A 116 -10.43 -8.37 7.53
CA VAL A 116 -9.04 -8.81 7.69
C VAL A 116 -9.00 -10.26 8.16
N GLU A 117 -9.76 -10.62 9.20
CA GLU A 117 -9.80 -11.99 9.74
C GLU A 117 -10.21 -13.02 8.70
N LYS A 118 -11.24 -12.72 7.89
CA LYS A 118 -11.65 -13.58 6.76
C LYS A 118 -10.53 -13.77 5.74
N MET A 119 -9.80 -12.71 5.41
CA MET A 119 -8.70 -12.80 4.45
C MET A 119 -7.49 -13.55 5.01
N VAL A 120 -7.19 -13.38 6.29
CA VAL A 120 -6.13 -14.12 6.99
C VAL A 120 -6.41 -15.61 6.95
N GLU A 121 -7.64 -16.01 7.26
CA GLU A 121 -8.08 -17.41 7.20
C GLU A 121 -8.03 -17.94 5.77
N TYR A 122 -8.58 -17.22 4.80
CA TYR A 122 -8.62 -17.62 3.39
C TYR A 122 -7.21 -17.79 2.78
N CYS A 123 -6.32 -16.84 3.04
CA CYS A 123 -4.95 -16.87 2.48
C CYS A 123 -3.97 -17.71 3.31
N GLY A 124 -4.28 -18.04 4.55
CA GLY A 124 -3.39 -18.75 5.46
C GLY A 124 -2.14 -17.95 5.80
N THR A 125 -2.27 -16.65 6.07
CA THR A 125 -1.16 -15.75 6.34
C THR A 125 -0.76 -15.71 7.82
N ASN A 126 0.50 -15.37 8.10
CA ASN A 126 0.95 -15.04 9.44
C ASN A 126 0.66 -13.55 9.71
N HIS A 127 -0.46 -13.28 10.38
CA HIS A 127 -0.99 -11.93 10.54
C HIS A 127 -0.63 -11.29 11.87
N ARG A 128 -0.41 -9.97 11.85
CA ARG A 128 -0.18 -9.14 13.05
C ARG A 128 -0.96 -7.83 12.96
N TYR A 129 -1.68 -7.52 14.04
CA TYR A 129 -2.26 -6.19 14.26
C TYR A 129 -1.23 -5.27 14.91
N LEU A 130 -1.08 -4.07 14.36
CA LEU A 130 -0.26 -2.99 14.90
C LEU A 130 -1.21 -1.91 15.40
N GLU A 131 -1.15 -1.61 16.69
CA GLU A 131 -2.00 -0.60 17.30
C GLU A 131 -1.21 0.67 17.60
N CYS A 132 -1.87 1.81 17.42
CA CYS A 132 -1.33 3.14 17.66
C CYS A 132 -2.26 3.92 18.60
N ASP A 133 -1.71 4.56 19.59
CA ASP A 133 -2.44 5.48 20.46
C ASP A 133 -2.22 6.96 20.05
N ASN A 134 -2.98 7.86 20.66
CA ASN A 134 -2.86 9.30 20.38
C ASN A 134 -1.48 9.88 20.74
N ARG A 135 -0.76 9.29 21.69
CA ARG A 135 0.60 9.72 22.07
C ARG A 135 1.60 9.36 21.00
N ASP A 136 1.43 8.17 20.41
CA ASP A 136 2.24 7.72 19.28
C ASP A 136 2.01 8.60 18.05
N LEU A 137 0.77 8.99 17.77
CA LEU A 137 0.43 9.92 16.69
C LEU A 137 1.11 11.26 16.87
N ILE A 138 1.00 11.86 18.07
CA ILE A 138 1.62 13.17 18.36
C ILE A 138 3.15 13.12 18.22
N LYS A 139 3.80 12.07 18.74
CA LYS A 139 5.25 11.91 18.62
C LYS A 139 5.70 11.78 17.17
N ASN A 140 4.90 11.13 16.32
CA ASN A 140 5.26 10.91 14.92
C ASN A 140 4.83 12.05 14.00
N LEU A 141 4.00 13.00 14.46
CA LEU A 141 3.57 14.14 13.66
C LEU A 141 4.76 14.97 13.16
N PHE A 142 5.61 15.43 14.07
CA PHE A 142 6.80 16.21 13.71
C PHE A 142 7.78 15.40 12.86
N ARG A 143 7.96 14.12 13.20
CA ARG A 143 8.80 13.21 12.40
C ARG A 143 8.29 12.99 10.98
N ALA A 144 6.97 12.99 10.79
CA ALA A 144 6.36 12.87 9.45
C ALA A 144 6.59 14.15 8.64
N VAL A 145 6.48 15.32 9.27
CA VAL A 145 6.83 16.61 8.63
C VAL A 145 8.31 16.66 8.25
N ASP A 146 9.20 16.28 9.17
CA ASP A 146 10.64 16.22 8.91
C ASP A 146 11.00 15.25 7.77
N ALA A 147 10.33 14.09 7.72
CA ALA A 147 10.56 13.09 6.68
C ALA A 147 10.09 13.52 5.28
N ARG A 148 9.12 14.42 5.20
CA ARG A 148 8.56 14.92 3.94
C ARG A 148 9.08 16.29 3.53
N ASP A 149 9.72 17.03 4.43
CA ASP A 149 10.10 18.44 4.25
C ASP A 149 8.91 19.38 3.94
N LEU A 150 7.68 18.93 4.17
CA LEU A 150 6.43 19.63 3.89
C LEU A 150 5.38 19.37 4.97
N PRO A 151 4.41 20.29 5.17
CA PRO A 151 3.26 20.01 6.00
C PRO A 151 2.54 18.72 5.55
N CYS A 152 2.09 17.93 6.52
CA CYS A 152 1.46 16.63 6.27
C CYS A 152 0.08 16.54 6.93
N MET A 153 -0.69 15.53 6.54
CA MET A 153 -1.94 15.16 7.23
C MET A 153 -1.59 14.49 8.56
N ALA A 154 -1.97 15.14 9.65
CA ALA A 154 -1.55 14.77 10.99
C ALA A 154 -1.96 13.35 11.43
N ASP A 155 -3.09 12.86 10.97
CA ASP A 155 -3.63 11.54 11.30
C ASP A 155 -3.09 10.44 10.38
N VAL A 156 -3.11 10.64 9.07
CA VAL A 156 -2.75 9.62 8.08
C VAL A 156 -1.23 9.42 8.02
N GLU A 157 -0.48 10.49 7.80
CA GLU A 157 0.96 10.37 7.54
C GLU A 157 1.75 10.06 8.80
N SER A 158 1.35 10.60 9.96
CA SER A 158 1.98 10.26 11.24
C SER A 158 1.68 8.83 11.67
N SER A 159 0.46 8.34 11.48
CA SER A 159 0.14 6.94 11.73
C SER A 159 0.89 6.01 10.78
N MET A 160 0.94 6.34 9.48
CA MET A 160 1.69 5.56 8.49
C MET A 160 3.19 5.48 8.82
N LEU A 161 3.81 6.59 9.20
CA LEU A 161 5.22 6.59 9.62
C LEU A 161 5.43 5.68 10.85
N TYR A 162 4.53 5.74 11.83
CA TYR A 162 4.57 4.87 13.00
C TYR A 162 4.49 3.39 12.60
N PHE A 163 3.48 3.00 11.84
CA PHE A 163 3.26 1.62 11.44
C PHE A 163 4.39 1.08 10.56
N CYS A 164 4.83 1.83 9.56
CA CYS A 164 5.96 1.44 8.72
C CYS A 164 7.23 1.23 9.54
N SER A 165 7.50 2.10 10.53
CA SER A 165 8.65 1.94 11.43
C SER A 165 8.58 0.65 12.26
N LYS A 166 7.38 0.21 12.64
CA LYS A 166 7.18 -1.07 13.35
C LYS A 166 7.42 -2.27 12.42
N VAL A 167 6.92 -2.20 11.19
CA VAL A 167 7.08 -3.29 10.21
C VAL A 167 8.55 -3.52 9.85
N VAL A 168 9.33 -2.45 9.69
CA VAL A 168 10.79 -2.55 9.45
C VAL A 168 11.49 -3.38 10.53
N GLY A 169 11.05 -3.29 11.79
CA GLY A 169 11.58 -4.08 12.89
C GLY A 169 11.39 -5.61 12.74
N TYR A 170 10.56 -6.06 11.82
CA TYR A 170 10.35 -7.49 11.52
C TYR A 170 11.23 -8.00 10.36
N ASN A 171 12.23 -7.23 9.90
CA ASN A 171 13.13 -7.58 8.80
C ASN A 171 12.38 -8.03 7.53
N THR A 172 11.34 -7.30 7.17
CA THR A 172 10.52 -7.56 5.98
C THR A 172 10.32 -6.28 5.18
N VAL A 173 10.19 -6.40 3.88
CA VAL A 173 9.73 -5.31 3.00
C VAL A 173 8.22 -5.33 2.92
N SER A 174 7.61 -4.19 3.13
CA SER A 174 6.18 -4.03 2.98
C SER A 174 5.81 -3.54 1.59
N TYR A 175 4.90 -4.23 0.94
CA TYR A 175 4.26 -3.79 -0.29
C TYR A 175 3.15 -2.78 0.03
N THR A 176 3.53 -1.50 0.08
CA THR A 176 2.57 -0.39 0.21
C THR A 176 2.28 0.30 -1.12
N HIS A 177 3.08 0.05 -2.16
CA HIS A 177 3.04 0.80 -3.41
C HIS A 177 2.15 0.18 -4.49
N LEU A 178 1.36 -0.84 -4.18
CA LEU A 178 0.39 -1.42 -5.10
C LEU A 178 -0.97 -0.74 -5.07
N THR A 179 -1.17 0.28 -4.26
CA THR A 179 -2.31 1.16 -4.45
C THR A 179 -2.11 1.89 -5.77
N LEU A 180 -2.93 1.54 -6.75
CA LEU A 180 -3.13 2.34 -7.94
C LEU A 180 -3.31 3.79 -7.48
N PRO A 181 -2.66 4.77 -8.13
CA PRO A 181 -2.91 6.16 -7.81
C PRO A 181 -4.41 6.40 -8.00
N THR A 182 -5.12 6.50 -6.89
CA THR A 182 -6.47 7.02 -6.90
C THR A 182 -6.33 8.49 -7.20
N THR A 183 -6.66 8.85 -8.42
CA THR A 183 -6.79 10.24 -8.89
C THR A 183 -7.78 10.99 -8.04
#